data_081adfa99481c152ac05f17bb8be6d48
#
_entry.id   081adfa99481c152ac05f17bb8be6d48
#
_cell.length_a   1.000
_cell.length_b   1.000
_cell.length_c   1.000
_cell.angle_alpha   90.00
_cell.angle_beta   90.00
_cell.angle_gamma   90.00
#
_symmetry.space_group_name_H-M   'P 1'
#
loop_
_entity.id
_entity.type
_entity.pdbx_description
1 polymer ?
#
loop_
_entity_poly.entity_id
_entity_poly.type
_entity_poly.pdbx_seq_one_letter_code
_entity_poly.pdbx_strand_id
1 'polypeptide(L)'
;MLKMMTIGVAGFEEIEHTADWSLRVWGPDLANLLQQAAKGMLELSGIRLIAGKRQGREFIVEATDAEGLLVNFLGELLHILDQEGLAFDEYELTVAESMVKAKLKGAPVMDRKKEIKAVTYHNLRIENKSPGLEAIIVFDV
;
A
#
# COMPACT_ATOMS: atom_id res chain seq x y z
N MET A 1 24.89 1.25 -9.58
CA MET A 1 24.42 1.17 -10.97
C MET A 1 23.34 0.11 -11.14
N LEU A 2 23.68 -1.14 -10.88
CA LEU A 2 22.68 -2.22 -10.98
C LEU A 2 21.49 -1.97 -10.08
N LYS A 3 21.72 -1.47 -8.88
CA LYS A 3 20.67 -1.16 -7.92
C LYS A 3 19.68 -0.14 -8.47
N MET A 4 20.18 0.91 -9.10
CA MET A 4 19.31 1.93 -9.69
C MET A 4 18.48 1.36 -10.83
N MET A 5 19.07 0.51 -11.65
CA MET A 5 18.32 -0.13 -12.74
C MET A 5 17.23 -1.05 -12.20
N THR A 6 17.51 -1.74 -11.11
CA THR A 6 16.57 -2.69 -10.50
C THR A 6 15.36 -1.97 -9.89
N ILE A 7 15.58 -0.82 -9.24
CA ILE A 7 14.51 -0.10 -8.53
C ILE A 7 13.79 0.92 -9.40
N GLY A 8 14.22 1.09 -10.65
CA GLY A 8 13.73 2.15 -11.52
C GLY A 8 12.26 2.06 -11.89
N VAL A 9 11.63 0.90 -11.75
CA VAL A 9 10.26 0.71 -12.19
C VAL A 9 9.27 0.88 -11.04
N ALA A 10 9.29 -0.02 -10.09
CA ALA A 10 8.37 0.03 -8.96
C ALA A 10 8.98 -0.68 -7.77
N GLY A 11 8.60 -0.28 -6.58
CA GLY A 11 9.09 -0.91 -5.38
C GLY A 11 8.69 -0.16 -4.12
N PHE A 12 9.20 -0.67 -3.03
CA PHE A 12 9.03 -0.04 -1.71
C PHE A 12 10.22 -0.39 -0.83
N GLU A 13 10.46 0.44 0.18
CA GLU A 13 11.47 0.14 1.19
C GLU A 13 11.09 0.80 2.51
N GLU A 14 11.39 0.12 3.59
CA GLU A 14 11.21 0.68 4.92
C GLU A 14 12.29 1.74 5.17
N ILE A 15 11.88 2.87 5.74
CA ILE A 15 12.81 3.92 6.14
C ILE A 15 13.11 3.72 7.61
N GLU A 16 14.36 3.39 7.91
CA GLU A 16 14.82 3.16 9.27
C GLU A 16 15.33 4.46 9.91
N HIS A 17 15.62 4.39 11.19
CA HIS A 17 16.22 5.49 11.98
C HIS A 17 15.26 6.67 12.22
N THR A 18 13.96 6.42 12.15
CA THR A 18 12.95 7.42 12.52
C THR A 18 12.16 6.89 13.71
N ALA A 19 11.49 7.82 14.41
CA ALA A 19 10.60 7.45 15.51
C ALA A 19 9.31 6.81 14.98
N ASP A 20 8.94 7.14 13.75
CA ASP A 20 7.73 6.65 13.10
C ASP A 20 8.03 5.51 12.14
N TRP A 21 7.03 4.72 11.86
CA TRP A 21 7.15 3.71 10.81
C TRP A 21 6.87 4.36 9.48
N SER A 22 7.87 4.32 8.61
CA SER A 22 7.80 4.97 7.31
C SER A 22 8.18 4.02 6.19
N LEU A 23 7.54 4.22 5.05
CA LEU A 23 7.72 3.40 3.87
C LEU A 23 7.88 4.31 2.67
N ARG A 24 8.97 4.12 1.93
CA ARG A 24 9.14 4.79 0.64
C ARG A 24 8.61 3.86 -0.44
N VAL A 25 7.78 4.41 -1.33
CA VAL A 25 7.18 3.65 -2.44
C VAL A 25 7.41 4.40 -3.74
N TRP A 26 7.51 3.66 -4.84
CA TRP A 26 7.66 4.25 -6.17
C TRP A 26 7.04 3.34 -7.21
N GLY A 27 6.66 3.93 -8.33
CA GLY A 27 6.07 3.20 -9.44
C GLY A 27 5.90 4.07 -10.67
N PRO A 28 5.68 3.47 -11.84
CA PRO A 28 5.55 4.24 -13.08
C PRO A 28 4.29 5.09 -13.15
N ASP A 29 3.25 4.70 -12.43
CA ASP A 29 1.98 5.42 -12.38
C ASP A 29 1.33 5.25 -11.02
N LEU A 30 0.19 5.90 -10.82
CA LEU A 30 -0.50 5.87 -9.52
C LEU A 30 -0.99 4.47 -9.16
N ALA A 31 -1.52 3.71 -10.11
CA ALA A 31 -1.98 2.35 -9.83
C ALA A 31 -0.85 1.48 -9.30
N ASN A 32 0.31 1.54 -9.92
CA ASN A 32 1.49 0.79 -9.46
C ASN A 32 1.99 1.31 -8.11
N LEU A 33 1.97 2.62 -7.90
CA LEU A 33 2.38 3.21 -6.63
C LEU A 33 1.51 2.68 -5.49
N LEU A 34 0.20 2.68 -5.69
CA LEU A 34 -0.75 2.18 -4.69
C LEU A 34 -0.53 0.70 -4.40
N GLN A 35 -0.27 -0.08 -5.44
CA GLN A 35 0.01 -1.51 -5.28
C GLN A 35 1.27 -1.74 -4.46
N GLN A 36 2.32 -0.97 -4.72
CA GLN A 36 3.56 -1.08 -3.96
C GLN A 36 3.36 -0.65 -2.50
N ALA A 37 2.56 0.38 -2.28
CA ALA A 37 2.22 0.81 -0.93
C ALA A 37 1.50 -0.30 -0.15
N ALA A 38 0.55 -0.99 -0.79
CA ALA A 38 -0.16 -2.09 -0.16
C ALA A 38 0.77 -3.25 0.16
N LYS A 39 1.63 -3.63 -0.79
CA LYS A 39 2.60 -4.70 -0.57
C LYS A 39 3.58 -4.36 0.55
N GLY A 40 4.06 -3.12 0.54
CA GLY A 40 5.00 -2.64 1.56
C GLY A 40 4.38 -2.63 2.95
N MET A 41 3.13 -2.19 3.06
CA MET A 41 2.41 -2.18 4.31
C MET A 41 2.25 -3.61 4.88
N LEU A 42 1.93 -4.56 4.02
CA LEU A 42 1.81 -5.97 4.39
C LEU A 42 3.15 -6.51 4.92
N GLU A 43 4.21 -6.23 4.19
CA GLU A 43 5.57 -6.66 4.53
C GLU A 43 6.03 -6.04 5.85
N LEU A 44 5.80 -4.75 6.01
CA LEU A 44 6.17 -4.00 7.20
C LEU A 44 5.49 -4.55 8.45
N SER A 45 4.23 -4.96 8.31
CA SER A 45 3.46 -5.57 9.41
C SER A 45 3.89 -7.00 9.71
N GLY A 46 4.68 -7.61 8.84
CA GLY A 46 5.07 -9.01 8.98
C GLY A 46 3.88 -9.95 8.86
N ILE A 47 2.91 -9.61 8.03
CA ILE A 47 1.71 -10.41 7.85
C ILE A 47 2.01 -11.67 7.03
N ARG A 48 1.52 -12.81 7.49
CA ARG A 48 1.53 -14.06 6.75
C ARG A 48 0.11 -14.56 6.59
N LEU A 49 -0.20 -15.03 5.39
CA LEU A 49 -1.54 -15.49 5.05
C LEU A 49 -1.66 -17.01 5.20
N ILE A 50 -2.87 -17.46 5.57
CA ILE A 50 -3.16 -18.89 5.63
C ILE A 50 -3.14 -19.43 4.19
N ALA A 51 -2.42 -20.52 3.98
CA ALA A 51 -2.41 -21.20 2.68
C ALA A 51 -3.76 -21.85 2.43
N GLY A 52 -4.20 -21.90 1.18
CA GLY A 52 -5.40 -22.60 0.80
C GLY A 52 -6.37 -21.72 0.05
N LYS A 53 -7.65 -21.78 0.43
CA LYS A 53 -8.71 -21.11 -0.31
C LYS A 53 -8.59 -19.60 -0.25
N ARG A 54 -8.51 -18.99 -1.43
CA ARG A 54 -8.39 -17.55 -1.56
C ARG A 54 -9.74 -16.87 -1.56
N GLN A 55 -9.77 -15.65 -1.07
CA GLN A 55 -10.98 -14.84 -1.01
C GLN A 55 -10.77 -13.54 -1.77
N GLY A 56 -11.82 -13.09 -2.44
CA GLY A 56 -11.79 -11.84 -3.19
C GLY A 56 -12.61 -10.75 -2.53
N ARG A 57 -12.23 -9.50 -2.77
CA ARG A 57 -12.99 -8.32 -2.38
C ARG A 57 -12.88 -7.27 -3.47
N GLU A 58 -13.93 -6.48 -3.60
CA GLU A 58 -13.92 -5.32 -4.49
C GLU A 58 -14.43 -4.12 -3.72
N PHE A 59 -13.80 -2.97 -3.98
CA PHE A 59 -14.29 -1.72 -3.42
C PHE A 59 -13.83 -0.54 -4.27
N ILE A 60 -14.43 0.61 -4.01
CA ILE A 60 -14.07 1.86 -4.66
C ILE A 60 -13.78 2.87 -3.56
N VAL A 61 -12.67 3.61 -3.71
CA VAL A 61 -12.40 4.75 -2.86
C VAL A 61 -12.34 6.00 -3.72
N GLU A 62 -12.70 7.13 -3.13
CA GLU A 62 -12.73 8.42 -3.79
C GLU A 62 -11.99 9.44 -2.94
N ALA A 63 -11.38 10.42 -3.62
CA ALA A 63 -10.71 11.54 -2.95
C ALA A 63 -10.51 12.65 -3.97
N THR A 64 -10.22 13.86 -3.47
CA THR A 64 -10.01 15.02 -4.34
C THR A 64 -8.59 15.10 -4.90
N ASP A 65 -7.65 14.35 -4.34
CA ASP A 65 -6.26 14.33 -4.81
C ASP A 65 -5.65 12.94 -4.67
N ALA A 66 -4.47 12.77 -5.24
CA ALA A 66 -3.78 11.48 -5.25
C ALA A 66 -3.39 11.01 -3.85
N GLU A 67 -2.98 11.94 -2.99
CA GLU A 67 -2.63 11.61 -1.61
C GLU A 67 -3.84 11.06 -0.86
N GLY A 68 -5.00 11.68 -1.05
CA GLY A 68 -6.24 11.20 -0.46
C GLY A 68 -6.63 9.82 -0.96
N LEU A 69 -6.43 9.54 -2.26
CA LEU A 69 -6.67 8.21 -2.82
C LEU A 69 -5.78 7.18 -2.15
N LEU A 70 -4.51 7.50 -1.95
CA LEU A 70 -3.56 6.61 -1.30
C LEU A 70 -4.00 6.31 0.13
N VAL A 71 -4.30 7.34 0.91
CA VAL A 71 -4.69 7.16 2.32
C VAL A 71 -6.00 6.37 2.41
N ASN A 72 -6.98 6.69 1.57
CA ASN A 72 -8.27 6.00 1.60
C ASN A 72 -8.14 4.55 1.16
N PHE A 73 -7.32 4.28 0.15
CA PHE A 73 -7.08 2.91 -0.32
C PHE A 73 -6.44 2.06 0.77
N LEU A 74 -5.33 2.52 1.33
CA LEU A 74 -4.64 1.77 2.39
C LEU A 74 -5.48 1.68 3.66
N GLY A 75 -6.23 2.74 3.96
CA GLY A 75 -7.14 2.75 5.10
C GLY A 75 -8.22 1.68 4.98
N GLU A 76 -8.76 1.47 3.77
CA GLU A 76 -9.75 0.42 3.54
C GLU A 76 -9.15 -0.96 3.72
N LEU A 77 -7.90 -1.16 3.27
CA LEU A 77 -7.20 -2.43 3.51
C LEU A 77 -7.03 -2.71 4.99
N LEU A 78 -6.68 -1.69 5.78
CA LEU A 78 -6.56 -1.83 7.23
C LEU A 78 -7.91 -2.11 7.88
N HIS A 79 -8.96 -1.49 7.38
CA HIS A 79 -10.32 -1.72 7.88
C HIS A 79 -10.76 -3.17 7.65
N ILE A 80 -10.53 -3.70 6.46
CA ILE A 80 -10.87 -5.10 6.14
C ILE A 80 -10.04 -6.06 7.00
N LEU A 81 -8.77 -5.76 7.19
CA LEU A 81 -7.89 -6.55 8.05
C LEU A 81 -8.43 -6.59 9.47
N ASP A 82 -8.82 -5.43 10.00
CA ASP A 82 -9.33 -5.32 11.36
C ASP A 82 -10.67 -6.01 11.54
N GLN A 83 -11.59 -5.83 10.60
CA GLN A 83 -12.96 -6.36 10.71
C GLN A 83 -13.06 -7.84 10.32
N GLU A 84 -12.30 -8.28 9.34
CA GLU A 84 -12.43 -9.63 8.78
C GLU A 84 -11.21 -10.52 8.96
N GLY A 85 -10.10 -9.96 9.43
CA GLY A 85 -8.85 -10.71 9.54
C GLY A 85 -8.30 -11.14 8.18
N LEU A 86 -8.59 -10.38 7.14
CA LEU A 86 -8.28 -10.70 5.76
C LEU A 86 -7.26 -9.72 5.21
N ALA A 87 -6.24 -10.22 4.53
CA ALA A 87 -5.26 -9.38 3.85
C ALA A 87 -5.05 -9.88 2.42
N PHE A 88 -4.52 -9.00 1.57
CA PHE A 88 -4.48 -9.25 0.14
C PHE A 88 -3.06 -9.18 -0.40
N ASP A 89 -2.75 -10.08 -1.33
CA ASP A 89 -1.45 -10.13 -1.99
C ASP A 89 -1.57 -10.11 -3.52
N GLU A 90 -2.80 -10.03 -4.04
CA GLU A 90 -3.04 -9.84 -5.46
C GLU A 90 -3.94 -8.63 -5.65
N TYR A 91 -3.56 -7.76 -6.56
CA TYR A 91 -4.18 -6.46 -6.75
C TYR A 91 -4.47 -6.21 -8.23
N GLU A 92 -5.67 -5.77 -8.52
CA GLU A 92 -6.03 -5.24 -9.84
C GLU A 92 -6.67 -3.88 -9.58
N LEU A 93 -5.92 -2.82 -9.83
CA LEU A 93 -6.33 -1.46 -9.52
C LEU A 93 -6.57 -0.67 -10.80
N THR A 94 -7.72 -0.01 -10.85
CA THR A 94 -8.05 0.90 -11.94
C THR A 94 -8.21 2.29 -11.33
N VAL A 95 -7.38 3.23 -11.79
CA VAL A 95 -7.40 4.59 -11.31
C VAL A 95 -8.08 5.49 -12.34
N ALA A 96 -9.10 6.21 -11.91
CA ALA A 96 -9.72 7.27 -12.68
C ALA A 96 -9.49 8.57 -11.93
N GLU A 97 -9.95 9.72 -12.47
CA GLU A 97 -9.60 11.04 -11.95
C GLU A 97 -9.61 11.19 -10.43
N SER A 98 -10.70 10.79 -9.81
CA SER A 98 -10.87 10.98 -8.37
C SER A 98 -11.28 9.71 -7.67
N MET A 99 -11.00 8.55 -8.29
CA MET A 99 -11.36 7.28 -7.68
C MET A 99 -10.41 6.16 -8.03
N VAL A 100 -10.38 5.14 -7.17
CA VAL A 100 -9.67 3.90 -7.41
C VAL A 100 -10.68 2.77 -7.25
N LYS A 101 -10.78 1.93 -8.27
CA LYS A 101 -11.53 0.69 -8.19
C LYS A 101 -10.54 -0.43 -7.94
N ALA A 102 -10.74 -1.15 -6.84
CA ALA A 102 -9.84 -2.22 -6.42
C ALA A 102 -10.52 -3.57 -6.49
N LYS A 103 -9.88 -4.51 -7.17
CA LYS A 103 -10.23 -5.92 -7.14
C LYS A 103 -9.06 -6.65 -6.51
N LEU A 104 -9.31 -7.33 -5.41
CA LEU A 104 -8.25 -7.88 -4.60
C LEU A 104 -8.50 -9.35 -4.31
N LYS A 105 -7.41 -10.11 -4.19
CA LYS A 105 -7.47 -11.50 -3.71
C LYS A 105 -6.47 -11.68 -2.60
N GLY A 106 -6.87 -12.45 -1.61
CA GLY A 106 -6.04 -12.72 -0.46
C GLY A 106 -6.55 -13.89 0.34
N ALA A 107 -6.22 -13.89 1.61
CA ALA A 107 -6.57 -14.97 2.50
C ALA A 107 -6.61 -14.46 3.94
N PRO A 108 -7.18 -15.25 4.87
CA PRO A 108 -7.12 -14.89 6.28
C PRO A 108 -5.67 -14.81 6.76
N VAL A 109 -5.44 -13.90 7.67
CA VAL A 109 -4.12 -13.69 8.25
C VAL A 109 -3.84 -14.81 9.25
N MET A 110 -2.69 -15.47 9.10
CA MET A 110 -2.23 -16.50 10.01
C MET A 110 -1.57 -15.88 11.22
N ASP A 111 -0.67 -14.94 10.98
CA ASP A 111 -0.07 -14.14 12.03
C ASP A 111 0.45 -12.82 11.47
N ARG A 112 0.75 -11.90 12.37
CA ARG A 112 1.41 -10.63 12.02
C ARG A 112 2.32 -10.23 13.18
N LYS A 113 3.40 -9.53 12.85
CA LYS A 113 4.38 -9.13 13.86
C LYS A 113 4.06 -7.78 14.48
N LYS A 114 3.41 -6.91 13.73
CA LYS A 114 3.10 -5.57 14.21
C LYS A 114 1.78 -5.06 13.63
N GLU A 115 1.03 -4.40 14.48
CA GLU A 115 -0.22 -3.78 14.07
C GLU A 115 0.01 -2.36 13.60
N ILE A 116 -0.45 -2.06 12.39
CA ILE A 116 -0.51 -0.69 11.87
C ILE A 116 -1.92 -0.19 12.15
N LYS A 117 -2.03 0.88 12.92
CA LYS A 117 -3.34 1.42 13.32
C LYS A 117 -3.94 2.34 12.28
N ALA A 118 -3.11 3.12 11.60
CA ALA A 118 -3.60 4.08 10.64
C ALA A 118 -2.51 4.50 9.66
N VAL A 119 -2.96 4.98 8.50
CA VAL A 119 -2.12 5.65 7.53
C VAL A 119 -2.29 7.13 7.76
N THR A 120 -1.19 7.87 7.85
CA THR A 120 -1.25 9.29 8.16
C THR A 120 -0.97 10.16 6.94
N TYR A 121 -1.41 11.41 7.02
CA TYR A 121 -1.07 12.42 6.00
C TYR A 121 0.25 13.13 6.32
N HIS A 122 0.95 12.73 7.38
CA HIS A 122 2.15 13.42 7.83
C HIS A 122 3.21 13.49 6.72
N ASN A 123 3.48 14.70 6.25
CA ASN A 123 4.41 14.99 5.16
C ASN A 123 4.15 14.17 3.88
N LEU A 124 2.93 13.68 3.71
CA LEU A 124 2.61 12.88 2.54
C LEU A 124 2.53 13.75 1.30
N ARG A 125 3.31 13.39 0.30
CA ARG A 125 3.34 14.06 -0.98
C ARG A 125 3.71 13.05 -2.05
N ILE A 126 2.86 12.91 -3.05
CA ILE A 126 3.16 12.05 -4.19
C ILE A 126 3.86 12.95 -5.22
N GLU A 127 5.12 12.68 -5.46
CA GLU A 127 5.97 13.50 -6.31
C GLU A 127 6.28 12.82 -7.63
N ASN A 128 6.37 13.64 -8.69
CA ASN A 128 6.87 13.16 -9.96
C ASN A 128 8.38 12.99 -9.86
N LYS A 129 8.83 11.76 -10.02
CA LYS A 129 10.25 11.39 -10.03
C LYS A 129 10.48 10.62 -11.31
N SER A 130 10.87 11.31 -12.36
CA SER A 130 11.10 10.68 -13.66
C SER A 130 11.88 9.37 -13.49
N PRO A 131 11.40 8.24 -14.02
CA PRO A 131 10.27 8.14 -14.97
C PRO A 131 8.89 7.88 -14.35
N GLY A 132 8.70 8.05 -13.05
CA GLY A 132 7.42 7.73 -12.42
C GLY A 132 7.09 8.61 -11.23
N LEU A 133 6.47 7.99 -10.22
CA LEU A 133 6.00 8.65 -9.01
C LEU A 133 6.69 8.07 -7.79
N GLU A 134 6.81 8.88 -6.74
CA GLU A 134 7.38 8.44 -5.47
C GLU A 134 6.64 9.10 -4.32
N ALA A 135 6.52 8.38 -3.20
CA ALA A 135 5.96 8.93 -1.98
C ALA A 135 6.61 8.28 -0.76
N ILE A 136 6.59 9.01 0.36
CA ILE A 136 6.98 8.48 1.66
C ILE A 136 5.71 8.49 2.51
N ILE A 137 5.37 7.33 3.06
CA ILE A 137 4.16 7.12 3.84
C ILE A 137 4.54 6.88 5.28
N VAL A 138 3.89 7.62 6.20
CA VAL A 138 4.10 7.46 7.63
C VAL A 138 2.89 6.74 8.23
N PHE A 139 3.16 5.69 8.99
CA PHE A 139 2.11 4.90 9.64
C PHE A 139 2.10 5.15 11.14
N ASP A 140 0.90 5.16 11.71
CA ASP A 140 0.68 5.15 13.14
C ASP A 140 0.62 3.68 13.59
N VAL A 141 1.41 3.34 14.58
CA VAL A 141 1.51 1.96 15.08
C VAL A 141 1.24 1.84 16.59
#